data_eeefafe79fc8468d5589d4e046ee1dcb
#
_entry.id   eeefafe79fc8468d5589d4e046ee1dcb
#
_cell.length_a   1.000
_cell.length_b   1.000
_cell.length_c   1.000
_cell.angle_alpha   90.00
_cell.angle_beta   90.00
_cell.angle_gamma   90.00
#
_symmetry.space_group_name_H-M   'P 1'
#
loop_
_entity.id
_entity.type
_entity.pdbx_description
1 polymer ?
#
loop_
_entity_poly.entity_id
_entity_poly.type
_entity_poly.pdbx_seq_one_letter_code
_entity_poly.pdbx_strand_id
1 'polypeptide(L)'
;MIELAEAALPRVFLAGDDFKTGQTKIKSVLVDYLVNAGIKPLSVVSYNHLGNTDGENLSAPAQFRSKEISKASVIDDAVASNGLLYKAGEKPDHVVVIKYVPAVGDSKRALDEYYSRIFLGGTNTLVLHNTCEDSLLAVPVMLDLILCCELLMRIEVRISTTDSTSGELDTICSLLSYWLKAPHVSKGAPIVNALHRQREALVNFVRLSSGLPLDTSVDINLRLRATTPSISKISSIDLS
;
A
#
# COMPACT_ATOMS: atom_id res chain seq x y z
N MET A 1 -19.59 7.13 2.41
CA MET A 1 -20.43 6.00 1.92
C MET A 1 -20.15 4.71 2.69
N ILE A 2 -18.90 4.34 2.94
CA ILE A 2 -18.54 3.14 3.72
C ILE A 2 -19.12 3.24 5.14
N GLU A 3 -18.87 4.33 5.87
CA GLU A 3 -19.42 4.57 7.22
C GLU A 3 -20.96 4.47 7.30
N LEU A 4 -21.66 4.94 6.26
CA LEU A 4 -23.12 4.84 6.19
C LEU A 4 -23.61 3.41 5.95
N ALA A 5 -22.84 2.62 5.20
CA ALA A 5 -23.18 1.23 4.93
C ALA A 5 -22.85 0.32 6.11
N GLU A 6 -21.76 0.56 6.83
CA GLU A 6 -21.41 -0.13 8.08
C GLU A 6 -22.46 0.13 9.17
N ALA A 7 -22.94 1.37 9.31
CA ALA A 7 -24.02 1.72 10.24
C ALA A 7 -25.38 1.07 9.89
N ALA A 8 -25.65 0.84 8.60
CA ALA A 8 -26.89 0.25 8.13
C ALA A 8 -26.88 -1.29 8.14
N LEU A 9 -25.70 -1.91 8.07
CA LEU A 9 -25.51 -3.35 7.91
C LEU A 9 -24.42 -3.88 8.87
N PRO A 10 -24.72 -3.99 10.16
CA PRO A 10 -23.72 -4.27 11.21
C PRO A 10 -23.00 -5.64 11.13
N ARG A 11 -23.25 -6.42 10.09
CA ARG A 11 -22.59 -7.71 9.83
C ARG A 11 -22.01 -7.82 8.43
N VAL A 12 -21.90 -6.70 7.71
CA VAL A 12 -21.33 -6.68 6.37
C VAL A 12 -19.99 -5.92 6.40
N PHE A 13 -18.93 -6.60 6.06
CA PHE A 13 -17.61 -5.96 5.92
C PHE A 13 -17.47 -5.35 4.53
N LEU A 14 -17.20 -4.06 4.51
CA LEU A 14 -16.93 -3.32 3.29
C LEU A 14 -15.41 -3.10 3.17
N ALA A 15 -14.81 -3.72 2.17
CA ALA A 15 -13.37 -3.72 1.99
C ALA A 15 -12.85 -2.54 1.14
N GLY A 16 -13.40 -1.36 1.30
CA GLY A 16 -12.89 -0.18 0.60
C GLY A 16 -13.36 -0.04 -0.84
N ASP A 17 -12.64 0.74 -1.66
CA ASP A 17 -13.13 1.21 -2.95
C ASP A 17 -12.53 0.47 -4.15
N ASP A 18 -11.21 0.32 -4.25
CA ASP A 18 -10.55 -0.14 -5.47
C ASP A 18 -9.31 -1.00 -5.16
N PHE A 19 -9.08 -2.01 -5.98
CA PHE A 19 -7.94 -2.91 -5.80
C PHE A 19 -6.61 -2.24 -6.15
N LYS A 20 -5.58 -2.54 -5.38
CA LYS A 20 -4.21 -2.13 -5.65
C LYS A 20 -3.46 -3.27 -6.33
N THR A 21 -3.43 -3.24 -7.65
CA THR A 21 -2.73 -4.22 -8.50
C THR A 21 -1.76 -3.53 -9.44
N GLY A 22 -0.94 -4.30 -10.13
CA GLY A 22 -0.11 -3.88 -11.26
C GLY A 22 0.53 -2.51 -11.09
N GLN A 23 0.20 -1.58 -11.98
CA GLN A 23 0.72 -0.21 -12.01
C GLN A 23 0.70 0.50 -10.64
N THR A 24 -0.37 0.36 -9.87
CA THR A 24 -0.51 1.07 -8.60
C THR A 24 0.42 0.49 -7.52
N LYS A 25 0.60 -0.82 -7.47
CA LYS A 25 1.59 -1.46 -6.57
C LYS A 25 3.02 -1.07 -6.96
N ILE A 26 3.34 -1.12 -8.23
CA ILE A 26 4.65 -0.74 -8.76
C ILE A 26 4.95 0.73 -8.41
N LYS A 27 3.99 1.62 -8.60
CA LYS A 27 4.10 3.04 -8.23
C LYS A 27 4.42 3.22 -6.74
N SER A 28 3.71 2.54 -5.85
CA SER A 28 3.98 2.60 -4.40
C SER A 28 5.42 2.18 -4.08
N VAL A 29 5.90 1.10 -4.68
CA VAL A 29 7.27 0.59 -4.46
C VAL A 29 8.31 1.55 -5.02
N LEU A 30 8.13 2.05 -6.23
CA LEU A 30 9.11 2.90 -6.89
C LEU A 30 9.24 4.27 -6.21
N VAL A 31 8.12 4.90 -5.86
CA VAL A 31 8.19 6.21 -5.18
C VAL A 31 8.78 6.08 -3.80
N ASP A 32 8.42 5.04 -3.05
CA ASP A 32 9.02 4.75 -1.75
C ASP A 32 10.54 4.54 -1.88
N TYR A 33 10.98 3.74 -2.86
CA TYR A 33 12.41 3.54 -3.14
C TYR A 33 13.13 4.83 -3.49
N LEU A 34 12.58 5.64 -4.42
CA LEU A 34 13.20 6.89 -4.86
C LEU A 34 13.37 7.85 -3.70
N VAL A 35 12.32 8.04 -2.90
CA VAL A 35 12.35 8.95 -1.74
C VAL A 35 13.35 8.47 -0.68
N ASN A 36 13.37 7.19 -0.37
CA ASN A 36 14.32 6.63 0.60
C ASN A 36 15.77 6.64 0.10
N ALA A 37 15.98 6.59 -1.21
CA ALA A 37 17.29 6.75 -1.83
C ALA A 37 17.77 8.21 -1.94
N GLY A 38 16.99 9.18 -1.44
CA GLY A 38 17.33 10.61 -1.54
C GLY A 38 17.08 11.19 -2.93
N ILE A 39 16.35 10.50 -3.77
CA ILE A 39 15.92 10.96 -5.10
C ILE A 39 14.56 11.63 -4.94
N LYS A 40 14.43 12.88 -5.37
CA LYS A 40 13.18 13.65 -5.22
C LYS A 40 12.32 13.56 -6.48
N PRO A 41 11.25 12.77 -6.52
CA PRO A 41 10.25 12.85 -7.58
C PRO A 41 9.68 14.28 -7.69
N LEU A 42 9.69 14.83 -8.88
CA LEU A 42 9.11 16.15 -9.20
C LEU A 42 7.78 15.98 -9.91
N SER A 43 7.67 14.95 -10.75
CA SER A 43 6.39 14.57 -11.35
C SER A 43 6.28 13.04 -11.50
N VAL A 44 5.05 12.57 -11.42
CA VAL A 44 4.65 11.18 -11.72
C VAL A 44 3.50 11.25 -12.72
N VAL A 45 3.72 10.77 -13.93
CA VAL A 45 2.71 10.78 -14.97
C VAL A 45 2.37 9.34 -15.35
N SER A 46 1.10 9.01 -15.30
CA SER A 46 0.59 7.67 -15.60
C SER A 46 -0.35 7.70 -16.78
N TYR A 47 0.03 7.07 -17.87
CA TYR A 47 -0.81 6.89 -19.07
C TYR A 47 -1.37 5.47 -19.09
N ASN A 48 -2.67 5.35 -19.35
CA ASN A 48 -3.35 4.07 -19.40
C ASN A 48 -4.23 3.96 -20.64
N HIS A 49 -4.11 2.83 -21.35
CA HIS A 49 -5.05 2.41 -22.39
C HIS A 49 -5.73 1.14 -21.91
N LEU A 50 -7.05 1.11 -21.97
CA LEU A 50 -7.87 0.00 -21.53
C LEU A 50 -9.09 -0.12 -22.44
N GLY A 51 -9.39 -1.32 -22.89
CA GLY A 51 -10.44 -1.57 -23.89
C GLY A 51 -11.57 -2.46 -23.37
N ASN A 52 -11.59 -2.78 -22.07
CA ASN A 52 -12.66 -3.53 -21.42
C ASN A 52 -13.77 -2.59 -20.87
N THR A 53 -14.78 -3.16 -20.24
CA THR A 53 -15.93 -2.41 -19.70
C THR A 53 -15.53 -1.36 -18.64
N ASP A 54 -14.49 -1.64 -17.82
CA ASP A 54 -13.98 -0.63 -16.86
C ASP A 54 -13.39 0.57 -17.61
N GLY A 55 -12.65 0.33 -18.69
CA GLY A 55 -12.12 1.39 -19.56
C GLY A 55 -13.21 2.25 -20.21
N GLU A 56 -14.30 1.63 -20.64
CA GLU A 56 -15.46 2.33 -21.19
C GLU A 56 -16.14 3.20 -20.12
N ASN A 57 -16.40 2.66 -18.93
CA ASN A 57 -17.00 3.38 -17.80
C ASN A 57 -16.14 4.57 -17.36
N LEU A 58 -14.81 4.43 -17.36
CA LEU A 58 -13.88 5.51 -16.99
C LEU A 58 -13.82 6.65 -18.03
N SER A 59 -14.51 6.51 -19.16
CA SER A 59 -14.69 7.62 -20.10
C SER A 59 -15.66 8.69 -19.57
N ALA A 60 -16.49 8.36 -18.58
CA ALA A 60 -17.37 9.31 -17.92
C ALA A 60 -16.58 10.16 -16.89
N PRO A 61 -16.71 11.51 -16.90
CA PRO A 61 -15.88 12.40 -16.08
C PRO A 61 -15.94 12.14 -14.57
N ALA A 62 -17.08 11.75 -14.03
CA ALA A 62 -17.25 11.50 -12.60
C ALA A 62 -16.49 10.25 -12.14
N GLN A 63 -16.58 9.16 -12.89
CA GLN A 63 -15.84 7.91 -12.65
C GLN A 63 -14.34 8.12 -12.82
N PHE A 64 -13.93 8.87 -13.84
CA PHE A 64 -12.53 9.23 -14.05
C PHE A 64 -11.97 10.00 -12.84
N ARG A 65 -12.71 10.98 -12.31
CA ARG A 65 -12.27 11.80 -11.17
C ARG A 65 -12.05 10.97 -9.91
N SER A 66 -12.94 10.05 -9.61
CA SER A 66 -12.77 9.11 -8.46
C SER A 66 -11.50 8.28 -8.61
N LYS A 67 -11.27 7.72 -9.80
CA LYS A 67 -10.09 6.90 -10.12
C LYS A 67 -8.79 7.71 -10.07
N GLU A 68 -8.83 8.95 -10.53
CA GLU A 68 -7.69 9.88 -10.46
C GLU A 68 -7.28 10.12 -9.00
N ILE A 69 -8.21 10.42 -8.12
CA ILE A 69 -7.97 10.64 -6.69
C ILE A 69 -7.38 9.39 -6.04
N SER A 70 -7.99 8.22 -6.24
CA SER A 70 -7.52 6.97 -5.62
C SER A 70 -6.13 6.54 -6.11
N LYS A 71 -5.78 6.83 -7.36
CA LYS A 71 -4.43 6.58 -7.89
C LYS A 71 -3.40 7.59 -7.43
N ALA A 72 -3.79 8.84 -7.18
CA ALA A 72 -2.90 9.89 -6.75
C ALA A 72 -2.46 9.70 -5.29
N SER A 73 -3.37 9.28 -4.42
CA SER A 73 -3.12 9.19 -2.98
C SER A 73 -2.11 8.11 -2.56
N VAL A 74 -1.81 7.14 -3.42
CA VAL A 74 -0.94 5.99 -3.07
C VAL A 74 0.52 6.32 -2.82
N ILE A 75 0.95 7.54 -3.12
CA ILE A 75 2.33 8.00 -2.90
C ILE A 75 2.45 9.04 -1.78
N ASP A 76 1.34 9.49 -1.21
CA ASP A 76 1.30 10.63 -0.31
C ASP A 76 2.11 10.40 0.96
N ASP A 77 2.03 9.21 1.56
CA ASP A 77 2.78 8.86 2.76
C ASP A 77 4.29 8.74 2.49
N ALA A 78 4.69 8.17 1.34
CA ALA A 78 6.09 8.07 0.95
C ALA A 78 6.71 9.47 0.78
N VAL A 79 5.99 10.38 0.13
CA VAL A 79 6.42 11.79 -0.02
C VAL A 79 6.50 12.48 1.32
N ALA A 80 5.48 12.35 2.18
CA ALA A 80 5.42 12.97 3.49
C ALA A 80 6.45 12.42 4.48
N SER A 81 6.96 11.21 4.26
CA SER A 81 7.93 10.56 5.16
C SER A 81 9.31 11.22 5.16
N ASN A 82 9.65 12.01 4.13
CA ASN A 82 10.99 12.59 3.98
C ASN A 82 10.96 14.12 3.95
N GLY A 83 10.99 14.74 5.14
CA GLY A 83 11.02 16.19 5.32
C GLY A 83 12.30 16.87 4.86
N LEU A 84 13.36 16.12 4.49
CA LEU A 84 14.57 16.69 3.89
C LEU A 84 14.39 16.94 2.39
N LEU A 85 13.64 16.09 1.71
CA LEU A 85 13.36 16.23 0.28
C LEU A 85 12.19 17.16 0.00
N TYR A 86 11.15 17.09 0.82
CA TYR A 86 9.91 17.85 0.61
C TYR A 86 9.61 18.77 1.80
N LYS A 87 9.27 20.00 1.50
CA LYS A 87 8.73 20.91 2.51
C LYS A 87 7.32 20.50 2.91
N ALA A 88 6.85 21.00 4.04
CA ALA A 88 5.47 20.74 4.47
C ALA A 88 4.47 21.16 3.37
N GLY A 89 3.63 20.25 2.94
CA GLY A 89 2.63 20.44 1.88
C GLY A 89 3.17 20.39 0.44
N GLU A 90 4.49 20.25 0.25
CA GLU A 90 5.07 20.06 -1.09
C GLU A 90 4.83 18.62 -1.57
N LYS A 91 4.39 18.49 -2.82
CA LYS A 91 4.13 17.21 -3.49
C LYS A 91 4.65 17.25 -4.92
N PRO A 92 4.98 16.08 -5.51
CA PRO A 92 5.22 16.01 -6.95
C PRO A 92 3.92 16.26 -7.73
N ASP A 93 4.05 16.78 -8.94
CA ASP A 93 2.94 16.75 -9.89
C ASP A 93 2.52 15.31 -10.12
N HIS A 94 1.23 15.02 -10.01
CA HIS A 94 0.73 13.67 -10.23
C HIS A 94 -0.42 13.71 -11.23
N VAL A 95 -0.14 13.22 -12.43
CA VAL A 95 -1.08 13.24 -13.56
C VAL A 95 -1.46 11.81 -13.92
N VAL A 96 -2.75 11.58 -14.07
CA VAL A 96 -3.30 10.29 -14.52
C VAL A 96 -4.09 10.49 -15.80
N VAL A 97 -3.73 9.76 -16.84
CA VAL A 97 -4.43 9.73 -18.12
C VAL A 97 -4.98 8.33 -18.35
N ILE A 98 -6.27 8.24 -18.60
CA ILE A 98 -6.93 6.98 -18.95
C ILE A 98 -7.71 7.22 -20.25
N LYS A 99 -7.48 6.37 -21.24
CA LYS A 99 -8.21 6.40 -22.50
C LYS A 99 -8.79 5.03 -22.82
N TYR A 100 -10.05 5.04 -23.20
CA TYR A 100 -10.72 3.87 -23.74
C TYR A 100 -10.20 3.59 -25.15
N VAL A 101 -9.67 2.39 -25.36
CA VAL A 101 -9.16 1.92 -26.64
C VAL A 101 -9.69 0.52 -26.88
N PRO A 102 -10.85 0.35 -27.54
CA PRO A 102 -11.52 -0.94 -27.69
C PRO A 102 -10.62 -2.06 -28.21
N ALA A 103 -9.73 -1.74 -29.15
CA ALA A 103 -8.84 -2.71 -29.78
C ALA A 103 -7.86 -3.43 -28.83
N VAL A 104 -7.58 -2.86 -27.64
CA VAL A 104 -6.68 -3.51 -26.68
C VAL A 104 -7.41 -4.50 -25.76
N GLY A 105 -8.74 -4.45 -25.71
CA GLY A 105 -9.52 -5.34 -24.85
C GLY A 105 -9.09 -5.24 -23.38
N ASP A 106 -8.91 -6.37 -22.73
CA ASP A 106 -8.43 -6.47 -21.34
C ASP A 106 -6.91 -6.29 -21.20
N SER A 107 -6.16 -6.30 -22.31
CA SER A 107 -4.71 -6.11 -22.35
C SER A 107 -4.36 -4.64 -22.09
N LYS A 108 -4.48 -4.23 -20.84
CA LYS A 108 -4.17 -2.89 -20.37
C LYS A 108 -2.72 -2.54 -20.62
N ARG A 109 -2.50 -1.35 -21.16
CA ARG A 109 -1.18 -0.76 -21.33
C ARG A 109 -1.02 0.41 -20.40
N ALA A 110 -0.04 0.32 -19.51
CA ALA A 110 0.30 1.34 -18.54
C ALA A 110 1.73 1.82 -18.78
N LEU A 111 1.88 3.11 -19.01
CA LEU A 111 3.17 3.78 -19.11
C LEU A 111 3.26 4.78 -17.98
N ASP A 112 4.23 4.61 -17.09
CA ASP A 112 4.52 5.54 -16.00
C ASP A 112 5.85 6.22 -16.24
N GLU A 113 5.86 7.54 -16.11
CA GLU A 113 7.06 8.35 -16.12
C GLU A 113 7.27 8.98 -14.75
N TYR A 114 8.46 8.79 -14.19
CA TYR A 114 8.91 9.37 -12.93
C TYR A 114 10.06 10.32 -13.24
N TYR A 115 9.81 11.62 -13.18
CA TYR A 115 10.81 12.65 -13.34
C TYR A 115 11.27 13.14 -11.98
N SER A 116 12.56 13.05 -11.70
CA SER A 116 13.11 13.28 -10.39
C SER A 116 14.35 14.17 -10.41
N ARG A 117 14.58 14.87 -9.30
CA ARG A 117 15.83 15.57 -9.01
C ARG A 117 16.76 14.66 -8.23
N ILE A 118 18.02 14.65 -8.62
CA ILE A 118 19.10 13.93 -7.96
C ILE A 118 20.14 14.89 -7.39
N PHE A 119 21.25 14.35 -6.87
CA PHE A 119 22.34 15.10 -6.26
C PHE A 119 22.85 16.24 -7.17
N LEU A 120 23.22 17.37 -6.58
CA LEU A 120 23.69 18.59 -7.24
C LEU A 120 22.71 19.19 -8.27
N GLY A 121 21.44 18.90 -8.14
CA GLY A 121 20.41 19.44 -9.04
C GLY A 121 20.30 18.76 -10.40
N GLY A 122 20.99 17.62 -10.57
CA GLY A 122 20.82 16.76 -11.74
C GLY A 122 19.40 16.20 -11.82
N THR A 123 19.05 15.63 -12.95
CA THR A 123 17.73 15.03 -13.19
C THR A 123 17.84 13.56 -13.55
N ASN A 124 16.81 12.81 -13.22
CA ASN A 124 16.65 11.41 -13.58
C ASN A 124 15.22 11.19 -14.08
N THR A 125 15.08 10.48 -15.18
CA THR A 125 13.78 10.05 -15.69
C THR A 125 13.75 8.54 -15.76
N LEU A 126 12.78 7.94 -15.08
CA LEU A 126 12.49 6.53 -15.16
C LEU A 126 11.15 6.34 -15.88
N VAL A 127 11.15 5.54 -16.94
CA VAL A 127 9.93 5.17 -17.67
C VAL A 127 9.70 3.68 -17.51
N LEU A 128 8.49 3.34 -17.08
CA LEU A 128 8.05 1.96 -16.93
C LEU A 128 6.87 1.69 -17.84
N HIS A 129 7.01 0.71 -18.73
CA HIS A 129 5.90 0.22 -19.54
C HIS A 129 5.47 -1.16 -19.05
N ASN A 130 4.22 -1.28 -18.63
CA ASN A 130 3.62 -2.53 -18.19
C ASN A 130 2.40 -2.85 -19.04
N THR A 131 2.36 -4.06 -19.58
CA THR A 131 1.20 -4.62 -20.28
C THR A 131 0.72 -5.84 -19.53
N CYS A 132 -0.56 -5.89 -19.19
CA CYS A 132 -1.16 -7.02 -18.48
C CYS A 132 -2.64 -7.17 -18.81
N GLU A 133 -3.16 -8.36 -18.67
CA GLU A 133 -4.59 -8.63 -18.67
C GLU A 133 -5.17 -8.22 -17.31
N ASP A 134 -5.82 -7.06 -17.29
CA ASP A 134 -6.20 -6.35 -16.06
C ASP A 134 -7.17 -7.16 -15.19
N SER A 135 -8.16 -7.80 -15.83
CA SER A 135 -9.13 -8.64 -15.13
C SER A 135 -8.48 -9.89 -14.51
N LEU A 136 -7.58 -10.56 -15.24
CA LEU A 136 -6.89 -11.74 -14.73
C LEU A 136 -5.92 -11.39 -13.59
N LEU A 137 -5.32 -10.21 -13.63
CA LEU A 137 -4.47 -9.72 -12.55
C LEU A 137 -5.27 -9.38 -11.28
N ALA A 138 -6.54 -8.98 -11.42
CA ALA A 138 -7.42 -8.63 -10.30
C ALA A 138 -8.00 -9.85 -9.59
N VAL A 139 -8.24 -10.97 -10.29
CA VAL A 139 -8.89 -12.16 -9.72
C VAL A 139 -8.22 -12.71 -8.47
N PRO A 140 -6.90 -12.99 -8.44
CA PRO A 140 -6.26 -13.48 -7.22
C PRO A 140 -6.33 -12.50 -6.07
N VAL A 141 -6.29 -11.20 -6.34
CA VAL A 141 -6.45 -10.17 -5.30
C VAL A 141 -7.84 -10.20 -4.68
N MET A 142 -8.89 -10.38 -5.50
CA MET A 142 -10.25 -10.53 -5.00
C MET A 142 -10.42 -11.79 -4.16
N LEU A 143 -9.82 -12.91 -4.58
CA LEU A 143 -9.85 -14.16 -3.82
C LEU A 143 -9.14 -14.00 -2.47
N ASP A 144 -7.95 -13.41 -2.46
CA ASP A 144 -7.21 -13.15 -1.23
C ASP A 144 -8.00 -12.24 -0.28
N LEU A 145 -8.61 -11.17 -0.79
CA LEU A 145 -9.45 -10.28 0.00
C LEU A 145 -10.62 -11.00 0.65
N ILE A 146 -11.36 -11.83 -0.11
CA ILE A 146 -12.51 -12.59 0.40
C ILE A 146 -12.08 -13.58 1.47
N LEU A 147 -11.02 -14.36 1.21
CA LEU A 147 -10.50 -15.36 2.14
C LEU A 147 -9.94 -14.72 3.42
N CYS A 148 -9.18 -13.65 3.30
CA CYS A 148 -8.65 -12.93 4.45
C CYS A 148 -9.76 -12.24 5.26
N CYS A 149 -10.74 -11.65 4.59
CA CYS A 149 -11.89 -11.05 5.25
C CYS A 149 -12.65 -12.10 6.07
N GLU A 150 -12.96 -13.23 5.48
CA GLU A 150 -13.66 -14.33 6.14
C GLU A 150 -12.86 -14.89 7.34
N LEU A 151 -11.54 -15.03 7.18
CA LEU A 151 -10.66 -15.47 8.27
C LEU A 151 -10.62 -14.45 9.42
N LEU A 152 -10.44 -13.17 9.09
CA LEU A 152 -10.33 -12.10 10.09
C LEU A 152 -11.61 -11.89 10.90
N MET A 153 -12.78 -12.17 10.32
CA MET A 153 -14.06 -12.13 11.02
C MET A 153 -14.17 -13.15 12.16
N ARG A 154 -13.34 -14.18 12.16
CA ARG A 154 -13.34 -15.25 13.19
C ARG A 154 -12.32 -14.97 14.30
N ILE A 155 -11.51 -13.93 14.19
CA ILE A 155 -10.43 -13.64 15.12
C ILE A 155 -10.89 -12.59 16.12
N GLU A 156 -10.96 -12.96 17.38
CA GLU A 156 -11.12 -12.02 18.50
C GLU A 156 -9.76 -11.48 18.94
N VAL A 157 -9.61 -10.16 18.94
CA VAL A 157 -8.40 -9.50 19.44
C VAL A 157 -8.68 -8.91 20.82
N ARG A 158 -7.87 -9.31 21.80
CA ARG A 158 -7.85 -8.70 23.11
C ARG A 158 -6.61 -7.82 23.23
N ILE A 159 -6.82 -6.53 23.36
CA ILE A 159 -5.73 -5.60 23.67
C ILE A 159 -5.57 -5.60 25.18
N SER A 160 -4.47 -6.17 25.68
CA SER A 160 -4.11 -6.13 27.08
C SER A 160 -3.55 -4.75 27.45
N THR A 161 -4.41 -3.75 27.46
CA THR A 161 -4.18 -2.52 28.21
C THR A 161 -4.94 -2.62 29.52
N THR A 162 -4.59 -1.81 30.53
CA THR A 162 -5.16 -1.80 31.87
C THR A 162 -6.69 -1.71 31.97
N ASP A 163 -7.34 -1.40 30.85
CA ASP A 163 -8.78 -1.52 30.65
C ASP A 163 -9.04 -2.67 29.69
N SER A 164 -9.56 -3.77 30.21
CA SER A 164 -9.89 -5.00 29.50
C SER A 164 -11.08 -4.84 28.54
N THR A 165 -10.93 -4.02 27.51
CA THR A 165 -11.83 -3.97 26.38
C THR A 165 -11.46 -5.09 25.40
N SER A 166 -12.23 -6.17 25.41
CA SER A 166 -12.25 -7.11 24.30
C SER A 166 -13.17 -6.53 23.21
N GLY A 167 -12.70 -6.46 21.97
CA GLY A 167 -13.46 -5.99 20.84
C GLY A 167 -13.21 -6.83 19.61
N GLU A 168 -14.17 -6.86 18.73
CA GLU A 168 -13.97 -7.31 17.35
C GLU A 168 -12.94 -6.40 16.66
N LEU A 169 -12.26 -6.92 15.65
CA LEU A 169 -11.33 -6.14 14.83
C LEU A 169 -12.10 -5.06 14.05
N ASP A 170 -12.17 -3.86 14.61
CA ASP A 170 -12.81 -2.70 13.98
C ASP A 170 -12.07 -2.20 12.72
N THR A 171 -10.88 -2.73 12.45
CA THR A 171 -9.99 -2.25 11.39
C THR A 171 -9.55 -3.31 10.39
N ILE A 172 -10.41 -4.29 10.07
CA ILE A 172 -10.10 -5.31 9.04
C ILE A 172 -9.64 -4.63 7.75
N CYS A 173 -10.31 -3.56 7.32
CA CYS A 173 -9.94 -2.83 6.11
C CYS A 173 -8.53 -2.22 6.18
N SER A 174 -8.04 -1.87 7.37
CA SER A 174 -6.67 -1.40 7.56
C SER A 174 -5.65 -2.53 7.35
N LEU A 175 -5.91 -3.74 7.86
CA LEU A 175 -5.07 -4.91 7.63
C LEU A 175 -5.07 -5.35 6.16
N LEU A 176 -6.19 -5.17 5.47
CA LEU A 176 -6.34 -5.48 4.05
C LEU A 176 -5.81 -4.39 3.12
N SER A 177 -5.24 -3.32 3.66
CA SER A 177 -4.69 -2.18 2.90
C SER A 177 -3.63 -2.57 1.87
N TYR A 178 -2.97 -3.71 2.04
CA TYR A 178 -2.02 -4.26 1.06
C TYR A 178 -2.64 -4.47 -0.32
N TRP A 179 -3.95 -4.74 -0.39
CA TRP A 179 -4.71 -4.96 -1.62
C TRP A 179 -5.59 -3.79 -2.05
N LEU A 180 -5.69 -2.73 -1.24
CA LEU A 180 -6.61 -1.60 -1.47
C LEU A 180 -5.84 -0.30 -1.75
N LYS A 181 -6.37 0.55 -2.63
CA LYS A 181 -5.78 1.86 -2.94
C LYS A 181 -6.08 2.91 -1.89
N ALA A 182 -7.28 2.86 -1.32
CA ALA A 182 -7.73 3.75 -0.27
C ALA A 182 -8.11 2.92 0.96
N PRO A 183 -7.12 2.52 1.78
CA PRO A 183 -7.38 1.74 2.98
C PRO A 183 -8.17 2.56 3.98
N HIS A 184 -9.14 1.92 4.62
CA HIS A 184 -9.87 2.54 5.71
C HIS A 184 -8.95 2.60 6.95
N VAL A 185 -8.84 3.77 7.54
CA VAL A 185 -8.05 4.00 8.76
C VAL A 185 -8.89 4.70 9.80
N SER A 186 -8.57 4.53 11.07
CA SER A 186 -9.22 5.23 12.17
C SER A 186 -9.14 6.74 11.98
N LYS A 187 -10.17 7.47 12.43
CA LYS A 187 -10.21 8.92 12.29
C LYS A 187 -8.97 9.58 12.90
N GLY A 188 -8.27 10.33 12.09
CA GLY A 188 -7.03 11.02 12.47
C GLY A 188 -5.75 10.18 12.36
N ALA A 189 -5.84 8.89 12.05
CA ALA A 189 -4.68 8.09 11.76
C ALA A 189 -4.12 8.38 10.35
N PRO A 190 -2.79 8.34 10.16
CA PRO A 190 -2.20 8.51 8.84
C PRO A 190 -2.50 7.30 7.95
N ILE A 191 -2.77 7.55 6.68
CA ILE A 191 -2.87 6.49 5.67
C ILE A 191 -1.45 6.04 5.33
N VAL A 192 -1.18 4.74 5.44
CA VAL A 192 0.09 4.13 5.07
C VAL A 192 -0.10 3.34 3.79
N ASN A 193 0.56 3.76 2.72
CA ASN A 193 0.56 3.09 1.41
C ASN A 193 1.91 2.46 1.04
N ALA A 194 2.95 2.64 1.87
CA ALA A 194 4.22 1.95 1.72
C ALA A 194 4.00 0.43 1.71
N LEU A 195 4.15 -0.18 0.54
CA LEU A 195 3.72 -1.56 0.29
C LEU A 195 4.40 -2.58 1.20
N HIS A 196 5.69 -2.37 1.50
CA HIS A 196 6.45 -3.25 2.40
C HIS A 196 5.88 -3.23 3.82
N ARG A 197 5.50 -2.05 4.33
CA ARG A 197 4.91 -1.90 5.68
C ARG A 197 3.53 -2.54 5.78
N GLN A 198 2.72 -2.39 4.74
CA GLN A 198 1.40 -3.03 4.67
C GLN A 198 1.53 -4.56 4.64
N ARG A 199 2.49 -5.08 3.84
CA ARG A 199 2.78 -6.52 3.79
C ARG A 199 3.28 -7.03 5.13
N GLU A 200 4.22 -6.33 5.76
CA GLU A 200 4.76 -6.69 7.07
C GLU A 200 3.68 -6.74 8.14
N ALA A 201 2.82 -5.73 8.19
CA ALA A 201 1.69 -5.70 9.14
C ALA A 201 0.77 -6.91 8.96
N LEU A 202 0.40 -7.25 7.71
CA LEU A 202 -0.45 -8.39 7.42
C LEU A 202 0.21 -9.72 7.80
N VAL A 203 1.47 -9.92 7.38
CA VAL A 203 2.23 -11.15 7.69
C VAL A 203 2.38 -11.32 9.20
N ASN A 204 2.74 -10.26 9.91
CA ASN A 204 2.91 -10.31 11.36
C ASN A 204 1.59 -10.55 12.09
N PHE A 205 0.50 -10.00 11.60
CA PHE A 205 -0.83 -10.30 12.14
C PHE A 205 -1.18 -11.79 12.00
N VAL A 206 -0.97 -12.37 10.82
CA VAL A 206 -1.22 -13.80 10.58
C VAL A 206 -0.30 -14.68 11.44
N ARG A 207 0.97 -14.31 11.58
CA ARG A 207 1.93 -15.02 12.45
C ARG A 207 1.48 -15.02 13.91
N LEU A 208 1.13 -13.85 14.45
CA LEU A 208 0.62 -13.73 15.83
C LEU A 208 -0.65 -14.55 16.03
N SER A 209 -1.59 -14.49 15.10
CA SER A 209 -2.83 -15.27 15.16
C SER A 209 -2.59 -16.79 15.12
N SER A 210 -1.45 -17.21 14.57
CA SER A 210 -1.01 -18.60 14.50
C SER A 210 -0.07 -18.99 15.65
N GLY A 211 0.16 -18.12 16.65
CA GLY A 211 1.08 -18.37 17.76
C GLY A 211 2.56 -18.34 17.38
N LEU A 212 2.89 -17.76 16.21
CA LEU A 212 4.27 -17.61 15.75
C LEU A 212 4.85 -16.26 16.18
N PRO A 213 6.17 -16.16 16.42
CA PRO A 213 6.81 -14.89 16.71
C PRO A 213 6.71 -13.92 15.52
N LEU A 214 6.83 -12.63 15.80
CA LEU A 214 6.91 -11.60 14.76
C LEU A 214 8.08 -11.89 13.82
N ASP A 215 7.87 -11.60 12.54
CA ASP A 215 8.93 -11.59 11.54
C ASP A 215 9.59 -10.22 11.56
N THR A 216 10.86 -10.16 11.94
CA THR A 216 11.63 -8.92 11.98
C THR A 216 12.81 -9.04 11.03
N SER A 217 13.14 -7.96 10.33
CA SER A 217 14.29 -7.94 9.43
C SER A 217 15.64 -7.90 10.14
N VAL A 218 15.66 -7.87 11.46
CA VAL A 218 16.88 -7.83 12.27
C VAL A 218 17.77 -9.05 12.02
N ASP A 219 17.18 -10.23 11.86
CA ASP A 219 17.89 -11.49 11.66
C ASP A 219 18.69 -11.52 10.34
N ILE A 220 18.28 -10.75 9.36
CA ILE A 220 18.92 -10.67 8.04
C ILE A 220 20.30 -10.01 8.14
N ASN A 221 20.45 -9.04 9.04
CA ASN A 221 21.61 -8.17 9.13
C ASN A 221 22.51 -8.47 10.34
N LEU A 222 22.02 -9.18 11.34
CA LEU A 222 22.75 -9.51 12.55
C LEU A 222 23.66 -10.72 12.30
N ARG A 223 24.85 -10.48 11.74
CA ARG A 223 25.93 -11.45 11.71
C ARG A 223 26.94 -11.12 12.79
N LEU A 224 26.81 -11.77 13.93
CA LEU A 224 27.83 -11.68 14.97
C LEU A 224 29.10 -12.41 14.51
N ARG A 225 30.22 -11.71 14.48
CA ARG A 225 31.52 -12.37 14.36
C ARG A 225 31.71 -13.22 15.61
N ALA A 226 31.97 -14.51 15.47
CA ALA A 226 32.43 -15.34 16.56
C ALA A 226 33.72 -14.73 17.10
N THR A 227 33.65 -14.03 18.21
CA THR A 227 34.80 -13.66 18.98
C THR A 227 35.24 -14.88 19.78
N THR A 228 36.53 -15.14 19.83
CA THR A 228 37.15 -16.19 20.67
C THR A 228 36.51 -16.18 22.07
N PRO A 229 36.31 -17.33 22.70
CA PRO A 229 35.47 -17.46 23.91
C PRO A 229 36.15 -16.88 25.16
N SER A 230 36.10 -15.57 25.32
CA SER A 230 36.57 -14.89 26.53
C SER A 230 35.62 -13.79 27.01
N ILE A 231 34.35 -13.83 26.60
CA ILE A 231 33.35 -12.95 27.19
C ILE A 231 32.30 -13.81 27.89
N SER A 232 32.64 -14.24 29.09
CA SER A 232 31.65 -14.58 30.10
C SER A 232 30.91 -13.29 30.48
N LYS A 233 29.59 -13.31 30.32
CA LYS A 233 28.64 -12.30 30.77
C LYS A 233 28.45 -11.08 29.86
N ILE A 234 27.60 -11.25 28.86
CA ILE A 234 26.62 -10.20 28.55
C ILE A 234 25.33 -10.65 29.22
N SER A 235 25.04 -10.11 30.38
CA SER A 235 23.75 -10.19 31.00
C SER A 235 22.77 -9.39 30.14
N SER A 236 21.67 -10.05 29.78
CA SER A 236 20.37 -9.51 29.34
C SER A 236 20.37 -8.02 28.98
N ILE A 237 20.16 -7.72 27.70
CA ILE A 237 19.62 -6.42 27.30
C ILE A 237 18.15 -6.42 27.77
N ASP A 238 17.91 -5.73 28.87
CA ASP A 238 16.56 -5.39 29.31
C ASP A 238 16.00 -4.37 28.31
N LEU A 239 15.11 -4.83 27.46
CA LEU A 239 14.25 -3.98 26.62
C LEU A 239 12.97 -3.71 27.43
N SER A 240 13.07 -2.80 28.42
CA SER A 240 11.90 -2.17 29.03
C SER A 240 11.43 -0.98 28.22
#